data_ed8c88bd18ca0fd868bf06a37ef1b377
#
_entry.id   ed8c88bd18ca0fd868bf06a37ef1b377
#
_cell.length_a   1.000
_cell.length_b   1.000
_cell.length_c   1.000
_cell.angle_alpha   90.00
_cell.angle_beta   90.00
_cell.angle_gamma   90.00
#
_symmetry.space_group_name_H-M   'P 1'
#
loop_
_entity.id
_entity.type
_entity.pdbx_description
1 polymer ?
#
loop_
_entity_poly.entity_id
_entity_poly.type
_entity_poly.pdbx_seq_one_letter_code
_entity_poly.pdbx_strand_id
1 'polypeptide(L)'
;PKEWVVLAGFSQGSQAITQALAQTDTPQRLAGAILVGNPDHYPGQNVQEVSGDADQSAIGMAAILYYLRERANATPGANRDAQMRAIIEATLSLSQNSINQKALDADMSKAGAAIPAEAYPETYSVCMKGDPVCDTAPALTRILTLQSTWQDELNQGRPIHMGYTRTVMEGALDRIAQR
;
A
#
# COMPACT_ATOMS: atom_id res chain seq x y z
N PRO A 1 -4.63 4.76 -35.51
CA PRO A 1 -4.21 5.47 -34.31
C PRO A 1 -3.75 4.45 -33.27
N LYS A 2 -2.56 4.65 -32.70
CA LYS A 2 -2.09 3.83 -31.58
C LYS A 2 -2.77 4.38 -30.34
N GLU A 3 -3.74 3.66 -29.80
CA GLU A 3 -4.38 4.00 -28.54
C GLU A 3 -3.49 3.53 -27.38
N TRP A 4 -3.28 4.41 -26.41
CA TRP A 4 -2.60 4.10 -25.17
C TRP A 4 -3.62 3.91 -24.05
N VAL A 5 -3.38 2.97 -23.17
CA VAL A 5 -4.26 2.64 -22.04
C VAL A 5 -3.66 3.21 -20.77
N VAL A 6 -4.49 3.87 -19.97
CA VAL A 6 -4.18 4.25 -18.59
C VAL A 6 -5.06 3.42 -17.68
N LEU A 7 -4.47 2.75 -16.71
CA LEU A 7 -5.20 2.04 -15.68
C LEU A 7 -5.40 2.98 -14.48
N ALA A 8 -6.61 3.09 -13.99
CA ALA A 8 -6.89 3.85 -12.77
C ALA A 8 -7.75 3.02 -11.82
N GLY A 9 -7.33 2.93 -10.57
CA GLY A 9 -8.02 2.17 -9.55
C GLY A 9 -8.15 2.94 -8.24
N PHE A 10 -9.22 2.66 -7.52
CA PHE A 10 -9.48 3.17 -6.18
C PHE A 10 -9.66 2.00 -5.23
N SER A 11 -9.02 2.06 -4.04
CA SER A 11 -9.15 1.05 -2.99
C SER A 11 -8.82 -0.36 -3.53
N GLN A 12 -9.72 -1.32 -3.47
CA GLN A 12 -9.53 -2.66 -4.05
C GLN A 12 -9.22 -2.66 -5.54
N GLY A 13 -9.70 -1.67 -6.29
CA GLY A 13 -9.36 -1.50 -7.70
C GLY A 13 -7.87 -1.19 -7.87
N SER A 14 -7.28 -0.39 -6.99
CA SER A 14 -5.83 -0.15 -6.97
C SER A 14 -5.05 -1.42 -6.64
N GLN A 15 -5.53 -2.20 -5.68
CA GLN A 15 -4.93 -3.48 -5.33
C GLN A 15 -4.93 -4.45 -6.52
N ALA A 16 -6.05 -4.56 -7.21
CA ALA A 16 -6.16 -5.42 -8.39
C ALA A 16 -5.18 -5.00 -9.50
N ILE A 17 -5.03 -3.69 -9.74
CA ILE A 17 -4.05 -3.16 -10.68
C ILE A 17 -2.63 -3.46 -10.21
N THR A 18 -2.29 -3.21 -8.94
CA THR A 18 -0.98 -3.51 -8.36
C THR A 18 -0.59 -4.97 -8.60
N GLN A 19 -1.49 -5.89 -8.28
CA GLN A 19 -1.26 -7.34 -8.46
C GLN A 19 -1.17 -7.74 -9.94
N ALA A 20 -1.96 -7.12 -10.81
CA ALA A 20 -1.86 -7.35 -12.24
C ALA A 20 -0.50 -6.88 -12.79
N LEU A 21 -0.05 -5.68 -12.42
CA LEU A 21 1.25 -5.15 -12.83
C LEU A 21 2.42 -5.98 -12.29
N ALA A 22 2.28 -6.55 -11.09
CA ALA A 22 3.31 -7.40 -10.47
C ALA A 22 3.47 -8.77 -11.14
N GLN A 23 2.44 -9.25 -11.85
CA GLN A 23 2.38 -10.61 -12.40
C GLN A 23 2.45 -10.68 -13.92
N THR A 24 2.32 -9.57 -14.62
CA THR A 24 2.13 -9.54 -16.07
C THR A 24 3.35 -8.96 -16.75
N ASP A 25 3.74 -9.53 -17.87
CA ASP A 25 4.67 -8.90 -18.79
C ASP A 25 4.08 -7.57 -19.27
N THR A 26 4.92 -6.56 -19.38
CA THR A 26 4.51 -5.18 -19.73
C THR A 26 3.55 -5.16 -20.91
N PRO A 27 2.31 -4.72 -20.75
CA PRO A 27 1.41 -4.56 -21.89
C PRO A 27 1.99 -3.53 -22.87
N GLN A 28 2.09 -3.88 -24.14
CA GLN A 28 2.72 -3.05 -25.18
C GLN A 28 2.06 -1.66 -25.37
N ARG A 29 0.93 -1.39 -24.70
CA ARG A 29 0.14 -0.18 -24.83
C ARG A 29 -0.24 0.49 -23.51
N LEU A 30 0.43 0.14 -22.41
CA LEU A 30 0.19 0.80 -21.14
C LEU A 30 0.94 2.13 -21.11
N ALA A 31 0.21 3.23 -21.00
CA ALA A 31 0.78 4.58 -20.83
C ALA A 31 1.14 4.87 -19.38
N GLY A 32 0.38 4.31 -18.43
CA GLY A 32 0.61 4.48 -17.00
C GLY A 32 -0.51 3.91 -16.15
N ALA A 33 -0.32 3.94 -14.83
CA ALA A 33 -1.31 3.53 -13.87
C ALA A 33 -1.43 4.54 -12.73
N ILE A 34 -2.64 4.70 -12.19
CA ILE A 34 -2.94 5.57 -11.05
C ILE A 34 -3.59 4.71 -9.96
N LEU A 35 -2.94 4.62 -8.81
CA LEU A 35 -3.36 3.82 -7.66
C LEU A 35 -3.81 4.76 -6.55
N VAL A 36 -5.10 4.83 -6.28
CA VAL A 36 -5.69 5.73 -5.30
C VAL A 36 -6.15 4.95 -4.07
N GLY A 37 -5.68 5.34 -2.89
CA GLY A 37 -6.03 4.66 -1.64
C GLY A 37 -5.66 3.17 -1.66
N ASN A 38 -4.46 2.82 -2.14
CA ASN A 38 -4.05 1.45 -2.43
C ASN A 38 -3.77 0.64 -1.15
N PRO A 39 -4.49 -0.46 -0.89
CA PRO A 39 -4.19 -1.35 0.25
C PRO A 39 -2.81 -1.98 0.21
N ASP A 40 -2.23 -2.17 -1.00
CA ASP A 40 -0.89 -2.73 -1.21
C ASP A 40 0.21 -1.67 -1.21
N HIS A 41 -0.09 -0.42 -0.80
CA HIS A 41 0.90 0.65 -0.68
C HIS A 41 1.93 0.30 0.40
N TYR A 42 3.23 0.50 0.11
CA TYR A 42 4.31 0.30 1.08
C TYR A 42 5.55 1.15 0.73
N PRO A 43 6.38 1.49 1.72
CA PRO A 43 7.64 2.19 1.49
C PRO A 43 8.55 1.41 0.55
N GLY A 44 9.08 2.06 -0.48
CA GLY A 44 9.94 1.43 -1.49
C GLY A 44 9.19 0.72 -2.64
N GLN A 45 7.87 0.75 -2.65
CA GLN A 45 7.11 0.31 -3.83
C GLN A 45 7.51 1.15 -5.05
N ASN A 46 7.64 0.51 -6.22
CA ASN A 46 7.95 1.18 -7.48
C ASN A 46 6.76 1.98 -8.01
N VAL A 47 6.47 3.07 -7.35
CA VAL A 47 5.47 4.06 -7.72
C VAL A 47 6.03 5.45 -7.54
N GLN A 48 5.55 6.39 -8.33
CA GLN A 48 5.80 7.81 -8.08
C GLN A 48 4.66 8.33 -7.19
N GLU A 49 5.02 8.87 -6.04
CA GLU A 49 4.03 9.52 -5.20
C GLU A 49 3.67 10.88 -5.79
N VAL A 50 2.40 11.06 -6.04
CA VAL A 50 1.89 12.28 -6.63
C VAL A 50 0.62 12.65 -5.91
N SER A 51 0.67 13.76 -5.19
CA SER A 51 -0.44 14.27 -4.40
C SER A 51 -0.96 13.29 -3.33
N GLY A 52 -1.48 13.83 -2.31
CA GLY A 52 -1.73 13.15 -1.07
C GLY A 52 -0.71 13.65 -0.05
N ASP A 53 -1.08 13.67 1.19
CA ASP A 53 -0.26 14.17 2.29
C ASP A 53 0.19 13.04 3.22
N ALA A 54 0.04 11.80 2.78
CA ALA A 54 0.57 10.66 3.51
C ALA A 54 2.10 10.69 3.52
N ASP A 55 2.66 10.25 4.62
CA ASP A 55 4.10 10.11 4.77
C ASP A 55 4.64 9.07 3.78
N GLN A 56 5.88 9.24 3.30
CA GLN A 56 6.57 8.26 2.47
C GLN A 56 6.75 6.90 3.17
N SER A 57 6.63 6.87 4.49
CA SER A 57 6.61 5.65 5.30
C SER A 57 5.21 5.03 5.42
N ALA A 58 4.19 5.60 4.79
CA ALA A 58 2.82 5.06 4.83
C ALA A 58 2.79 3.61 4.36
N ILE A 59 1.99 2.82 5.05
CA ILE A 59 1.86 1.39 4.76
C ILE A 59 0.39 1.00 4.75
N GLY A 60 -0.04 0.37 3.68
CA GLY A 60 -1.42 -0.03 3.47
C GLY A 60 -1.81 -1.29 4.23
N MET A 61 -3.09 -1.45 4.41
CA MET A 61 -3.67 -2.52 5.21
C MET A 61 -3.29 -3.92 4.71
N ALA A 62 -3.31 -4.15 3.40
CA ALA A 62 -2.92 -5.44 2.84
C ALA A 62 -1.42 -5.69 2.99
N ALA A 63 -0.59 -4.68 2.77
CA ALA A 63 0.86 -4.78 2.99
C ALA A 63 1.19 -5.15 4.44
N ILE A 64 0.54 -4.52 5.42
CA ILE A 64 0.67 -4.88 6.84
C ILE A 64 0.29 -6.35 7.06
N LEU A 65 -0.84 -6.79 6.53
CA LEU A 65 -1.31 -8.17 6.71
C LEU A 65 -0.35 -9.18 6.10
N TYR A 66 0.23 -8.90 4.93
CA TYR A 66 1.24 -9.77 4.31
C TYR A 66 2.50 -9.84 5.19
N TYR A 67 2.99 -8.69 5.66
CA TYR A 67 4.16 -8.64 6.53
C TYR A 67 3.96 -9.42 7.84
N LEU A 68 2.84 -9.21 8.53
CA LEU A 68 2.53 -9.92 9.79
C LEU A 68 2.36 -11.42 9.58
N ARG A 69 1.70 -11.83 8.50
CA ARG A 69 1.53 -13.24 8.15
C ARG A 69 2.88 -13.93 7.94
N GLU A 70 3.77 -13.29 7.19
CA GLU A 70 5.09 -13.88 6.92
C GLU A 70 5.96 -13.96 8.18
N ARG A 71 5.87 -12.98 9.09
CA ARG A 71 6.54 -13.06 10.41
C ARG A 71 6.00 -14.24 11.22
N ALA A 72 4.70 -14.44 11.25
CA ALA A 72 4.11 -15.59 11.94
C ALA A 72 4.56 -16.93 11.33
N ASN A 73 4.56 -17.02 10.00
CA ASN A 73 4.94 -18.24 9.27
C ASN A 73 6.43 -18.57 9.38
N ALA A 74 7.28 -17.54 9.47
CA ALA A 74 8.74 -17.71 9.57
C ALA A 74 9.22 -18.19 10.94
N THR A 75 8.33 -18.32 11.94
CA THR A 75 8.69 -18.74 13.30
C THR A 75 8.86 -20.26 13.36
N PRO A 76 10.08 -20.81 13.47
CA PRO A 76 10.33 -22.25 13.41
C PRO A 76 9.70 -22.99 14.60
N GLY A 77 9.10 -24.14 14.31
CA GLY A 77 8.48 -24.99 15.36
C GLY A 77 7.32 -24.29 16.08
N ALA A 78 6.70 -23.35 15.42
CA ALA A 78 5.77 -22.41 16.02
C ALA A 78 4.54 -23.11 16.61
N ASN A 79 4.48 -23.07 17.92
CA ASN A 79 3.19 -23.14 18.57
C ASN A 79 2.50 -21.76 18.45
N ARG A 80 1.23 -21.71 18.77
CA ARG A 80 0.40 -20.51 18.66
C ARG A 80 0.99 -19.30 19.42
N ASP A 81 1.63 -19.55 20.57
CA ASP A 81 2.18 -18.47 21.40
C ASP A 81 3.44 -17.86 20.77
N ALA A 82 4.27 -18.66 20.11
CA ALA A 82 5.43 -18.15 19.39
C ALA A 82 5.03 -17.33 18.16
N GLN A 83 4.02 -17.78 17.43
CA GLN A 83 3.46 -17.02 16.30
C GLN A 83 2.84 -15.70 16.77
N MET A 84 2.11 -15.71 17.88
CA MET A 84 1.53 -14.49 18.46
C MET A 84 2.60 -13.50 18.89
N ARG A 85 3.69 -13.95 19.53
CA ARG A 85 4.82 -13.07 19.87
C ARG A 85 5.44 -12.45 18.61
N ALA A 86 5.67 -13.21 17.56
CA ALA A 86 6.20 -12.71 16.29
C ALA A 86 5.30 -11.63 15.65
N ILE A 87 3.99 -11.82 15.73
CA ILE A 87 3.01 -10.81 15.27
C ILE A 87 3.10 -9.54 16.13
N ILE A 88 3.16 -9.66 17.44
CA ILE A 88 3.26 -8.52 18.36
C ILE A 88 4.56 -7.74 18.10
N GLU A 89 5.69 -8.42 18.00
CA GLU A 89 6.99 -7.79 17.72
C GLU A 89 6.99 -7.07 16.35
N ALA A 90 6.45 -7.70 15.33
CA ALA A 90 6.31 -7.09 14.01
C ALA A 90 5.38 -5.86 14.05
N THR A 91 4.30 -5.92 14.81
CA THR A 91 3.38 -4.79 14.96
C THR A 91 4.00 -3.63 15.74
N LEU A 92 4.81 -3.92 16.75
CA LEU A 92 5.60 -2.90 17.46
C LEU A 92 6.62 -2.25 16.51
N SER A 93 7.28 -3.01 15.65
CA SER A 93 8.19 -2.48 14.62
C SER A 93 7.48 -1.54 13.67
N LEU A 94 6.27 -1.88 13.25
CA LEU A 94 5.41 -1.00 12.44
C LEU A 94 5.11 0.31 13.17
N SER A 95 4.73 0.24 14.43
CA SER A 95 4.36 1.41 15.24
C SER A 95 5.54 2.36 15.50
N GLN A 96 6.76 1.83 15.51
CA GLN A 96 8.00 2.57 15.75
C GLN A 96 8.70 3.02 14.48
N ASN A 97 8.07 2.79 13.31
CA ASN A 97 8.67 3.02 12.00
C ASN A 97 10.06 2.35 11.83
N SER A 98 10.22 1.17 12.45
CA SER A 98 11.46 0.39 12.48
C SER A 98 11.32 -0.93 11.70
N ILE A 99 10.59 -0.91 10.60
CA ILE A 99 10.34 -2.08 9.76
C ILE A 99 11.64 -2.51 9.09
N ASN A 100 11.84 -3.81 9.01
CA ASN A 100 12.87 -4.36 8.15
C ASN A 100 12.43 -4.25 6.69
N GLN A 101 12.89 -3.20 5.99
CA GLN A 101 12.52 -2.91 4.60
C GLN A 101 12.78 -4.09 3.67
N LYS A 102 13.93 -4.76 3.79
CA LYS A 102 14.28 -5.93 2.97
C LYS A 102 13.29 -7.08 3.16
N ALA A 103 12.83 -7.28 4.39
CA ALA A 103 11.83 -8.30 4.67
C ALA A 103 10.46 -7.92 4.09
N LEU A 104 10.07 -6.65 4.21
CA LEU A 104 8.84 -6.14 3.62
C LEU A 104 8.84 -6.31 2.10
N ASP A 105 9.92 -5.91 1.41
CA ASP A 105 10.05 -6.05 -0.04
C ASP A 105 9.92 -7.52 -0.49
N ALA A 106 10.54 -8.44 0.25
CA ALA A 106 10.44 -9.87 -0.02
C ALA A 106 9.01 -10.40 0.19
N ASP A 107 8.34 -9.94 1.25
CA ASP A 107 6.97 -10.35 1.56
C ASP A 107 5.98 -9.81 0.51
N MET A 108 6.18 -8.58 0.05
CA MET A 108 5.37 -7.98 -1.02
C MET A 108 5.58 -8.67 -2.36
N SER A 109 6.82 -9.04 -2.69
CA SER A 109 7.13 -9.84 -3.87
C SER A 109 6.45 -11.20 -3.82
N LYS A 110 6.51 -11.88 -2.68
CA LYS A 110 5.84 -13.17 -2.46
C LYS A 110 4.32 -13.07 -2.51
N ALA A 111 3.76 -11.94 -2.08
CA ALA A 111 2.33 -11.65 -2.17
C ALA A 111 1.86 -11.28 -3.59
N GLY A 112 2.80 -11.09 -4.53
CA GLY A 112 2.47 -10.64 -5.89
C GLY A 112 2.03 -9.17 -5.94
N ALA A 113 2.58 -8.33 -5.06
CA ALA A 113 2.26 -6.91 -4.95
C ALA A 113 3.47 -5.98 -5.21
N ALA A 114 4.63 -6.52 -5.54
CA ALA A 114 5.80 -5.76 -5.92
C ALA A 114 5.78 -5.43 -7.41
N ILE A 115 5.62 -4.16 -7.75
CA ILE A 115 5.59 -3.68 -9.14
C ILE A 115 7.04 -3.60 -9.67
N PRO A 116 7.39 -4.24 -10.81
CA PRO A 116 8.72 -4.15 -11.37
C PRO A 116 9.06 -2.73 -11.83
N ALA A 117 10.21 -2.19 -11.38
CA ALA A 117 10.63 -0.82 -11.66
C ALA A 117 10.83 -0.54 -13.16
N GLU A 118 11.37 -1.51 -13.87
CA GLU A 118 11.73 -1.36 -15.29
C GLU A 118 10.51 -1.48 -16.22
N ALA A 119 9.44 -2.10 -15.74
CA ALA A 119 8.28 -2.41 -16.56
C ALA A 119 7.24 -1.28 -16.62
N TYR A 120 7.10 -0.52 -15.52
CA TYR A 120 5.99 0.44 -15.35
C TYR A 120 6.45 1.76 -14.71
N PRO A 121 7.30 2.55 -15.39
CA PRO A 121 7.88 3.77 -14.80
C PRO A 121 6.83 4.86 -14.51
N GLU A 122 5.66 4.80 -15.16
CA GLU A 122 4.57 5.76 -15.01
C GLU A 122 3.45 5.22 -14.12
N THR A 123 3.82 4.59 -13.02
CA THR A 123 2.85 4.20 -11.99
C THR A 123 2.85 5.23 -10.87
N TYR A 124 1.70 5.82 -10.61
CA TYR A 124 1.50 6.88 -9.64
C TYR A 124 0.66 6.38 -8.48
N SER A 125 1.07 6.70 -7.26
CA SER A 125 0.30 6.43 -6.04
C SER A 125 -0.24 7.72 -5.45
N VAL A 126 -1.48 7.67 -5.01
CA VAL A 126 -2.17 8.76 -4.31
C VAL A 126 -2.69 8.21 -3.00
N CYS A 127 -2.11 8.66 -1.89
CA CYS A 127 -2.54 8.28 -0.53
C CYS A 127 -2.71 9.52 0.33
N MET A 128 -3.87 9.66 0.95
CA MET A 128 -4.15 10.75 1.90
C MET A 128 -3.76 10.30 3.31
N LYS A 129 -3.15 11.21 4.07
CA LYS A 129 -2.77 10.97 5.46
C LYS A 129 -3.98 10.58 6.31
N GLY A 130 -3.84 9.49 7.06
CA GLY A 130 -4.91 8.96 7.90
C GLY A 130 -5.97 8.15 7.13
N ASP A 131 -5.76 7.89 5.84
CA ASP A 131 -6.57 6.91 5.11
C ASP A 131 -6.31 5.51 5.68
N PRO A 132 -7.31 4.84 6.29
CA PRO A 132 -7.10 3.56 6.96
C PRO A 132 -6.75 2.42 6.00
N VAL A 133 -6.81 2.64 4.69
CA VAL A 133 -6.53 1.63 3.67
C VAL A 133 -5.11 1.71 3.15
N CYS A 134 -4.59 2.90 2.85
CA CYS A 134 -3.22 3.06 2.34
C CYS A 134 -2.22 3.63 3.37
N ASP A 135 -2.70 4.23 4.47
CA ASP A 135 -1.92 4.76 5.59
C ASP A 135 -2.41 4.18 6.93
N THR A 136 -2.33 2.87 7.07
CA THR A 136 -2.95 2.10 8.16
C THR A 136 -2.12 2.11 9.45
N ALA A 137 -0.79 2.22 9.37
CA ALA A 137 0.09 2.05 10.51
C ALA A 137 -0.21 2.97 11.70
N PRO A 138 -0.53 4.27 11.52
CA PRO A 138 -0.89 5.15 12.63
C PRO A 138 -2.17 4.73 13.37
N ALA A 139 -3.19 4.28 12.64
CA ALA A 139 -4.43 3.77 13.23
C ALA A 139 -4.19 2.49 14.04
N LEU A 140 -3.44 1.55 13.46
CA LEU A 140 -3.05 0.31 14.13
C LEU A 140 -2.28 0.60 15.43
N THR A 141 -1.36 1.55 15.41
CA THR A 141 -0.61 1.98 16.60
C THR A 141 -1.53 2.47 17.70
N ARG A 142 -2.48 3.34 17.39
CA ARG A 142 -3.44 3.86 18.39
C ARG A 142 -4.31 2.76 18.97
N ILE A 143 -4.75 1.79 18.17
CA ILE A 143 -5.53 0.64 18.64
C ILE A 143 -4.70 -0.20 19.62
N LEU A 144 -3.46 -0.53 19.27
CA LEU A 144 -2.58 -1.38 20.09
C LEU A 144 -2.15 -0.72 21.40
N THR A 145 -2.02 0.59 21.40
CA THR A 145 -1.70 1.37 22.61
C THR A 145 -2.95 1.76 23.42
N LEU A 146 -4.12 1.24 23.06
CA LEU A 146 -5.41 1.50 23.71
C LEU A 146 -5.81 3.00 23.72
N GLN A 147 -5.29 3.77 22.77
CA GLN A 147 -5.64 5.17 22.58
C GLN A 147 -6.89 5.35 21.71
N SER A 148 -7.28 4.31 20.97
CA SER A 148 -8.45 4.31 20.10
C SER A 148 -9.03 2.91 19.98
N THR A 149 -10.24 2.81 19.46
CA THR A 149 -10.84 1.54 19.10
C THR A 149 -10.86 1.36 17.58
N TRP A 150 -10.99 0.11 17.13
CA TRP A 150 -11.17 -0.17 15.70
C TRP A 150 -12.35 0.60 15.10
N GLN A 151 -13.45 0.71 15.84
CA GLN A 151 -14.65 1.42 15.41
C GLN A 151 -14.38 2.93 15.24
N ASP A 152 -13.64 3.52 16.17
CA ASP A 152 -13.29 4.96 16.11
C ASP A 152 -12.38 5.25 14.93
N GLU A 153 -11.37 4.40 14.68
CA GLU A 153 -10.46 4.55 13.54
C GLU A 153 -11.20 4.42 12.21
N LEU A 154 -12.14 3.48 12.08
CA LEU A 154 -12.96 3.36 10.88
C LEU A 154 -13.88 4.57 10.68
N ASN A 155 -14.51 5.07 11.75
CA ASN A 155 -15.38 6.23 11.67
C ASN A 155 -14.61 7.50 11.26
N GLN A 156 -13.39 7.68 11.76
CA GLN A 156 -12.52 8.82 11.43
C GLN A 156 -11.91 8.68 10.03
N GLY A 157 -11.46 7.49 9.67
CA GLY A 157 -10.76 7.24 8.42
C GLY A 157 -11.67 7.11 7.20
N ARG A 158 -12.89 6.66 7.36
CA ARG A 158 -13.84 6.48 6.25
C ARG A 158 -14.07 7.76 5.43
N PRO A 159 -14.32 8.93 6.03
CA PRO A 159 -14.45 10.17 5.27
C PRO A 159 -13.18 10.53 4.49
N ILE A 160 -11.99 10.22 5.02
CA ILE A 160 -10.71 10.45 4.35
C ILE A 160 -10.62 9.51 3.13
N HIS A 161 -10.84 8.21 3.33
CA HIS A 161 -10.79 7.21 2.27
C HIS A 161 -11.78 7.48 1.14
N MET A 162 -12.97 8.00 1.47
CA MET A 162 -14.00 8.36 0.49
C MET A 162 -13.86 9.78 -0.07
N GLY A 163 -12.89 10.56 0.44
CA GLY A 163 -12.73 11.98 0.16
C GLY A 163 -11.80 12.31 -1.02
N TYR A 164 -11.27 11.31 -1.72
CA TYR A 164 -10.42 11.56 -2.89
C TYR A 164 -11.18 12.31 -3.97
N THR A 165 -10.69 13.50 -4.30
CA THR A 165 -11.28 14.37 -5.31
C THR A 165 -10.44 14.35 -6.58
N ARG A 166 -10.99 14.88 -7.67
CA ARG A 166 -10.27 15.08 -8.91
C ARG A 166 -8.97 15.86 -8.69
N THR A 167 -9.00 16.90 -7.87
CA THR A 167 -7.83 17.76 -7.58
C THR A 167 -6.67 16.95 -6.98
N VAL A 168 -6.95 15.98 -6.12
CA VAL A 168 -5.92 15.11 -5.54
C VAL A 168 -5.28 14.22 -6.61
N MET A 169 -6.01 13.87 -7.67
CA MET A 169 -5.54 13.01 -8.76
C MET A 169 -4.94 13.78 -9.95
N GLU A 170 -5.20 15.10 -10.05
CA GLU A 170 -4.79 15.93 -11.20
C GLU A 170 -3.27 15.85 -11.45
N GLY A 171 -2.45 15.85 -10.41
CA GLY A 171 -1.01 15.75 -10.55
C GLY A 171 -0.53 14.48 -11.26
N ALA A 172 -1.21 13.34 -11.04
CA ALA A 172 -0.92 12.09 -11.74
C ALA A 172 -1.43 12.12 -13.19
N LEU A 173 -2.64 12.63 -13.39
CA LEU A 173 -3.24 12.75 -14.73
C LEU A 173 -2.43 13.68 -15.63
N ASP A 174 -1.98 14.82 -15.11
CA ASP A 174 -1.19 15.79 -15.87
C ASP A 174 0.15 15.21 -16.33
N ARG A 175 0.81 14.43 -15.48
CA ARG A 175 2.07 13.78 -15.85
C ARG A 175 1.91 12.74 -16.96
N ILE A 176 0.84 11.96 -16.93
CA ILE A 176 0.53 10.98 -17.97
C ILE A 176 0.14 11.69 -19.28
N ALA A 177 -0.59 12.80 -19.20
CA ALA A 177 -1.07 13.54 -20.37
C ALA A 177 0.03 14.33 -21.11
N GLN A 178 1.15 14.63 -20.47
CA GLN A 178 2.29 15.39 -21.03
C GLN A 178 3.22 14.53 -21.89
N ARG A 179 2.93 13.26 -22.09
CA ARG A 179 3.70 12.30 -22.92
C ARG A 179 2.97 11.92 -24.18
#